data_723c26ee43f9538782b524bb29a771fb
#
_entry.id   723c26ee43f9538782b524bb29a771fb
#
_cell.length_a   1.000
_cell.length_b   1.000
_cell.length_c   1.000
_cell.angle_alpha   90.00
_cell.angle_beta   90.00
_cell.angle_gamma   90.00
#
_symmetry.space_group_name_H-M   'P 1'
#
loop_
_entity.id
_entity.type
_entity.pdbx_description
1 polymer ?
#
loop_
_entity_poly.entity_id
_entity_poly.type
_entity_poly.pdbx_seq_one_letter_code
_entity_poly.pdbx_strand_id
1 'polypeptide(L)'
;MKAWQHLKTILHHKRLVRAGCFKVGLYRQGIMHDWSKYSPTEFLVGCKYYQGNMSPNNAERVARGYSSAWLHHKGRNKHHYEYWIDYSSKDIPGGMAPAPMPKRYIVEMFMDRIAACKVYHKDKYTDKDPLIYYESAKTPPPLHPKTKQLLEFLLHMLAEHGEEKTFRYIRVRILKNSIR
;
A
#
# COMPACT_ATOMS: atom_id res chain seq x y z
N MET A 1 25.91 7.95 0.91
CA MET A 1 24.79 8.91 0.65
C MET A 1 23.46 8.24 0.34
N LYS A 2 23.36 7.28 -0.61
CA LYS A 2 22.10 6.60 -0.98
C LYS A 2 21.38 5.91 0.19
N ALA A 3 22.10 5.19 1.07
CA ALA A 3 21.50 4.48 2.21
C ALA A 3 20.79 5.42 3.18
N TRP A 4 21.39 6.57 3.48
CA TRP A 4 20.79 7.59 4.35
C TRP A 4 19.55 8.24 3.72
N GLN A 5 19.59 8.53 2.43
CA GLN A 5 18.45 9.08 1.70
C GLN A 5 17.31 8.06 1.63
N HIS A 6 17.62 6.78 1.36
CA HIS A 6 16.66 5.70 1.38
C HIS A 6 16.01 5.53 2.76
N LEU A 7 16.80 5.53 3.84
CA LEU A 7 16.27 5.47 5.20
C LEU A 7 15.32 6.64 5.50
N LYS A 8 15.72 7.87 5.14
CA LYS A 8 14.83 9.05 5.30
C LYS A 8 13.50 8.89 4.57
N THR A 9 13.53 8.33 3.35
CA THR A 9 12.30 8.08 2.57
C THR A 9 11.42 7.05 3.26
N ILE A 10 11.97 5.95 3.77
CA ILE A 10 11.24 4.94 4.54
C ILE A 10 10.61 5.57 5.78
N LEU A 11 11.39 6.31 6.58
CA LEU A 11 10.91 6.93 7.82
C LEU A 11 9.79 7.95 7.54
N HIS A 12 9.94 8.77 6.49
CA HIS A 12 8.93 9.73 6.09
C HIS A 12 7.63 9.05 5.65
N HIS A 13 7.72 8.05 4.78
CA HIS A 13 6.59 7.25 4.34
C HIS A 13 5.86 6.60 5.52
N LYS A 14 6.57 5.90 6.39
CA LYS A 14 5.99 5.27 7.60
C LYS A 14 5.31 6.28 8.52
N ARG A 15 5.88 7.49 8.67
CA ARG A 15 5.26 8.56 9.46
C ARG A 15 3.90 8.97 8.89
N LEU A 16 3.81 9.10 7.56
CA LEU A 16 2.56 9.45 6.87
C LEU A 16 1.50 8.35 7.02
N VAL A 17 1.86 7.07 6.77
CA VAL A 17 0.96 5.94 6.96
C VAL A 17 0.48 5.84 8.40
N ARG A 18 1.40 5.95 9.37
CA ARG A 18 1.06 5.94 10.80
C ARG A 18 0.07 7.04 11.14
N ALA A 19 0.29 8.25 10.68
CA ALA A 19 -0.62 9.38 10.92
C ALA A 19 -2.02 9.12 10.35
N GLY A 20 -2.14 8.62 9.13
CA GLY A 20 -3.41 8.24 8.51
C GLY A 20 -4.11 7.11 9.27
N CYS A 21 -3.38 6.04 9.58
CA CYS A 21 -3.90 4.91 10.34
C CYS A 21 -4.42 5.33 11.73
N PHE A 22 -3.72 6.22 12.43
CA PHE A 22 -4.14 6.71 13.75
C PHE A 22 -5.43 7.53 13.69
N LYS A 23 -5.61 8.35 12.65
CA LYS A 23 -6.84 9.12 12.45
C LYS A 23 -8.08 8.22 12.32
N VAL A 24 -7.92 7.00 11.83
CA VAL A 24 -9.02 6.04 11.65
C VAL A 24 -9.08 4.96 12.73
N GLY A 25 -8.18 4.97 13.73
CA GLY A 25 -8.16 4.03 14.86
C GLY A 25 -7.37 2.73 14.59
N LEU A 26 -6.58 2.65 13.53
CA LEU A 26 -5.71 1.50 13.22
C LEU A 26 -4.32 1.67 13.84
N TYR A 27 -4.23 1.73 15.17
CA TYR A 27 -2.99 2.01 15.89
C TYR A 27 -1.91 0.95 15.65
N ARG A 28 -2.27 -0.34 15.76
CA ARG A 28 -1.32 -1.44 15.57
C ARG A 28 -0.77 -1.45 14.14
N GLN A 29 -1.63 -1.32 13.13
CA GLN A 29 -1.22 -1.26 11.74
C GLN A 29 -0.29 -0.06 11.50
N GLY A 30 -0.64 1.12 12.00
CA GLY A 30 0.20 2.30 11.84
C GLY A 30 1.59 2.19 12.47
N ILE A 31 1.73 1.48 13.60
CA ILE A 31 3.03 1.23 14.22
C ILE A 31 3.83 0.18 13.45
N MET A 32 3.18 -0.95 13.11
CA MET A 32 3.83 -2.12 12.52
C MET A 32 3.97 -2.05 11.00
N HIS A 33 3.36 -1.03 10.36
CA HIS A 33 3.42 -0.87 8.91
C HIS A 33 4.85 -0.96 8.40
N ASP A 34 5.05 -1.81 7.40
CA ASP A 34 6.33 -1.94 6.71
C ASP A 34 7.56 -2.18 7.61
N TRP A 35 7.36 -2.84 8.75
CA TRP A 35 8.48 -3.17 9.64
C TRP A 35 9.54 -4.01 8.93
N SER A 36 9.14 -4.84 7.97
CA SER A 36 10.02 -5.69 7.18
C SER A 36 11.05 -4.91 6.34
N LYS A 37 10.80 -3.63 6.03
CA LYS A 37 11.74 -2.75 5.30
C LYS A 37 13.07 -2.52 6.01
N TYR A 38 13.14 -2.79 7.31
CA TYR A 38 14.39 -2.72 8.06
C TYR A 38 15.20 -4.02 8.01
N SER A 39 14.66 -5.10 7.43
CA SER A 39 15.41 -6.34 7.23
C SER A 39 16.55 -6.12 6.22
N PRO A 40 17.70 -6.81 6.37
CA PRO A 40 18.78 -6.73 5.38
C PRO A 40 18.31 -7.06 3.95
N THR A 41 17.38 -8.01 3.80
CA THR A 41 16.79 -8.43 2.51
C THR A 41 16.14 -7.28 1.75
N GLU A 42 15.41 -6.40 2.45
CA GLU A 42 14.75 -5.27 1.81
C GLU A 42 15.63 -4.02 1.82
N PHE A 43 16.27 -3.73 2.96
CA PHE A 43 17.01 -2.48 3.13
C PHE A 43 18.24 -2.37 2.21
N LEU A 44 19.06 -3.44 2.12
CA LEU A 44 20.27 -3.42 1.30
C LEU A 44 19.94 -3.34 -0.20
N VAL A 45 18.92 -4.09 -0.63
CA VAL A 45 18.40 -3.99 -2.00
C VAL A 45 17.84 -2.59 -2.26
N GLY A 46 17.08 -2.06 -1.31
CA GLY A 46 16.58 -0.70 -1.36
C GLY A 46 17.70 0.34 -1.52
N CYS A 47 18.79 0.23 -0.75
CA CYS A 47 19.94 1.12 -0.88
C CYS A 47 20.61 1.03 -2.26
N LYS A 48 20.71 -0.18 -2.81
CA LYS A 48 21.33 -0.43 -4.14
C LYS A 48 20.52 0.25 -5.26
N TYR A 49 19.20 0.13 -5.23
CA TYR A 49 18.32 0.59 -6.31
C TYR A 49 17.66 1.95 -6.04
N TYR A 50 18.00 2.63 -4.95
CA TYR A 50 17.46 3.95 -4.62
C TYR A 50 17.83 5.01 -5.66
N GLN A 51 16.81 5.71 -6.19
CA GLN A 51 16.92 6.78 -7.18
C GLN A 51 16.24 8.09 -6.72
N GLY A 52 15.39 8.04 -5.69
CA GLY A 52 14.68 9.21 -5.14
C GLY A 52 13.39 9.62 -5.87
N ASN A 53 13.20 9.20 -7.11
CA ASN A 53 12.04 9.52 -7.95
C ASN A 53 11.06 8.36 -8.16
N MET A 54 11.45 7.15 -7.78
CA MET A 54 10.60 5.97 -7.82
C MET A 54 10.94 4.99 -6.69
N SER A 55 10.03 4.03 -6.46
CA SER A 55 10.27 2.94 -5.51
C SER A 55 11.51 2.13 -5.92
N PRO A 56 12.45 1.85 -4.98
CA PRO A 56 13.61 0.97 -5.24
C PRO A 56 13.20 -0.42 -5.75
N ASN A 57 12.06 -0.96 -5.29
CA ASN A 57 11.52 -2.24 -5.79
C ASN A 57 11.18 -2.16 -7.29
N ASN A 58 10.69 -1.00 -7.74
CA ASN A 58 10.40 -0.78 -9.16
C ASN A 58 11.70 -0.66 -9.97
N ALA A 59 12.68 0.05 -9.45
CA ALA A 59 13.99 0.15 -10.08
C ALA A 59 14.71 -1.21 -10.17
N GLU A 60 14.61 -2.06 -9.13
CA GLU A 60 15.10 -3.44 -9.17
C GLU A 60 14.37 -4.25 -10.25
N ARG A 61 13.03 -4.13 -10.32
CA ARG A 61 12.21 -4.85 -11.31
C ARG A 61 12.57 -4.47 -12.75
N VAL A 62 12.79 -3.20 -13.01
CA VAL A 62 13.26 -2.72 -14.32
C VAL A 62 14.64 -3.31 -14.66
N ALA A 63 15.55 -3.37 -13.70
CA ALA A 63 16.92 -3.84 -13.91
C ALA A 63 17.04 -5.37 -14.04
N ARG A 64 16.15 -6.16 -13.40
CA ARG A 64 16.29 -7.62 -13.25
C ARG A 64 15.10 -8.43 -13.74
N GLY A 65 13.99 -7.79 -14.17
CA GLY A 65 12.73 -8.44 -14.49
C GLY A 65 11.85 -8.77 -13.27
N TYR A 66 12.41 -8.74 -12.05
CA TYR A 66 11.68 -8.98 -10.80
C TYR A 66 12.31 -8.18 -9.66
N SER A 67 11.65 -8.13 -8.50
CA SER A 67 12.21 -7.53 -7.29
C SER A 67 12.23 -8.54 -6.14
N SER A 68 13.44 -8.91 -5.70
CA SER A 68 13.63 -9.79 -4.54
C SER A 68 13.17 -9.14 -3.24
N ALA A 69 13.40 -7.84 -3.10
CA ALA A 69 12.89 -7.07 -1.97
C ALA A 69 11.36 -7.05 -1.93
N TRP A 70 10.70 -6.91 -3.09
CA TRP A 70 9.24 -6.96 -3.17
C TRP A 70 8.67 -8.34 -2.83
N LEU A 71 9.29 -9.41 -3.32
CA LEU A 71 8.87 -10.78 -2.98
C LEU A 71 8.91 -11.03 -1.47
N HIS A 72 9.97 -10.57 -0.79
CA HIS A 72 10.08 -10.64 0.66
C HIS A 72 9.02 -9.74 1.33
N HIS A 73 8.83 -8.52 0.83
CA HIS A 73 7.95 -7.51 1.39
C HIS A 73 6.47 -7.92 1.34
N LYS A 74 5.97 -8.27 0.15
CA LYS A 74 4.56 -8.64 -0.04
C LYS A 74 4.14 -9.87 0.76
N GLY A 75 5.05 -10.81 0.99
CA GLY A 75 4.79 -12.02 1.77
C GLY A 75 4.71 -11.78 3.29
N ARG A 76 5.12 -10.60 3.79
CA ARG A 76 5.14 -10.23 5.22
C ARG A 76 4.18 -9.12 5.58
N ASN A 77 3.65 -8.41 4.60
CA ASN A 77 2.82 -7.23 4.80
C ASN A 77 1.41 -7.47 4.25
N LYS A 78 0.46 -7.72 5.16
CA LYS A 78 -0.93 -8.09 4.83
C LYS A 78 -1.75 -6.98 4.18
N HIS A 79 -1.24 -5.75 4.13
CA HIS A 79 -1.87 -4.66 3.39
C HIS A 79 -1.58 -4.71 1.88
N HIS A 80 -0.67 -5.58 1.42
CA HIS A 80 -0.46 -5.84 0.01
C HIS A 80 -1.39 -6.96 -0.46
N TYR A 81 -2.10 -6.74 -1.56
CA TYR A 81 -3.09 -7.68 -2.07
C TYR A 81 -2.48 -9.01 -2.52
N GLU A 82 -1.21 -9.00 -2.95
CA GLU A 82 -0.47 -10.19 -3.37
C GLU A 82 -0.26 -11.20 -2.23
N TYR A 83 -0.32 -10.77 -0.97
CA TYR A 83 -0.36 -11.67 0.18
C TYR A 83 -1.61 -12.58 0.17
N TRP A 84 -2.70 -12.11 -0.45
CA TRP A 84 -4.02 -12.73 -0.46
C TRP A 84 -4.29 -13.48 -1.77
N ILE A 85 -3.27 -13.84 -2.53
CA ILE A 85 -3.37 -14.71 -3.71
C ILE A 85 -3.06 -16.15 -3.29
N ASP A 86 -4.00 -17.06 -3.57
CA ASP A 86 -3.87 -18.48 -3.22
C ASP A 86 -4.26 -19.37 -4.40
N TYR A 87 -3.95 -20.65 -4.31
CA TYR A 87 -4.40 -21.64 -5.30
C TYR A 87 -5.92 -21.71 -5.33
N SER A 88 -6.47 -21.81 -6.53
CA SER A 88 -7.90 -22.02 -6.71
C SER A 88 -8.24 -23.50 -6.80
N SER A 89 -9.31 -23.92 -6.11
CA SER A 89 -9.92 -25.25 -6.30
C SER A 89 -10.80 -25.30 -7.55
N LYS A 90 -11.04 -24.16 -8.20
CA LYS A 90 -11.80 -24.05 -9.44
C LYS A 90 -10.86 -24.04 -10.63
N ASP A 91 -11.31 -24.57 -11.75
CA ASP A 91 -10.59 -24.47 -13.03
C ASP A 91 -10.68 -23.03 -13.55
N ILE A 92 -9.60 -22.26 -13.30
CA ILE A 92 -9.46 -20.88 -13.74
C ILE A 92 -8.08 -20.67 -14.37
N PRO A 93 -7.95 -19.75 -15.35
CA PRO A 93 -6.68 -19.44 -15.95
C PRO A 93 -5.60 -19.10 -14.91
N GLY A 94 -4.45 -19.79 -14.98
CA GLY A 94 -3.33 -19.58 -14.06
C GLY A 94 -3.48 -20.24 -12.68
N GLY A 95 -4.60 -20.91 -12.37
CA GLY A 95 -4.79 -21.67 -11.15
C GLY A 95 -4.73 -20.87 -9.82
N MET A 96 -4.69 -19.54 -9.88
CA MET A 96 -4.54 -18.66 -8.72
C MET A 96 -5.74 -17.74 -8.57
N ALA A 97 -6.26 -17.58 -7.36
CA ALA A 97 -7.40 -16.71 -7.06
C ALA A 97 -7.13 -15.77 -5.89
N PRO A 98 -7.65 -14.53 -5.94
CA PRO A 98 -7.56 -13.62 -4.82
C PRO A 98 -8.56 -13.99 -3.72
N ALA A 99 -8.08 -14.06 -2.47
CA ALA A 99 -8.91 -14.17 -1.28
C ALA A 99 -9.38 -12.78 -0.80
N PRO A 100 -10.52 -12.67 -0.10
CA PRO A 100 -11.00 -11.39 0.41
C PRO A 100 -10.09 -10.87 1.53
N MET A 101 -9.64 -9.63 1.39
CA MET A 101 -8.87 -8.95 2.43
C MET A 101 -9.78 -8.48 3.57
N PRO A 102 -9.39 -8.67 4.85
CA PRO A 102 -10.07 -8.02 5.97
C PRO A 102 -10.03 -6.48 5.85
N LYS A 103 -11.14 -5.82 6.21
CA LYS A 103 -11.30 -4.36 6.07
C LYS A 103 -10.12 -3.54 6.61
N ARG A 104 -9.55 -3.93 7.76
CA ARG A 104 -8.40 -3.25 8.35
C ARG A 104 -7.17 -3.21 7.44
N TYR A 105 -6.92 -4.25 6.66
CA TYR A 105 -5.79 -4.30 5.73
C TYR A 105 -6.09 -3.57 4.41
N ILE A 106 -7.37 -3.53 3.98
CA ILE A 106 -7.79 -2.68 2.86
C ILE A 106 -7.59 -1.21 3.22
N VAL A 107 -7.97 -0.80 4.43
CA VAL A 107 -7.77 0.56 4.91
C VAL A 107 -6.28 0.88 5.06
N GLU A 108 -5.46 -0.05 5.57
CA GLU A 108 -4.01 0.12 5.63
C GLU A 108 -3.41 0.29 4.23
N MET A 109 -3.79 -0.54 3.25
CA MET A 109 -3.40 -0.40 1.83
C MET A 109 -3.81 0.95 1.25
N PHE A 110 -5.00 1.45 1.61
CA PHE A 110 -5.47 2.77 1.20
C PHE A 110 -4.60 3.89 1.78
N MET A 111 -4.23 3.82 3.08
CA MET A 111 -3.33 4.79 3.71
C MET A 111 -1.91 4.72 3.13
N ASP A 112 -1.43 3.52 2.79
CA ASP A 112 -0.15 3.31 2.13
C ASP A 112 -0.09 4.02 0.77
N ARG A 113 -1.16 3.91 -0.05
CA ARG A 113 -1.28 4.60 -1.35
C ARG A 113 -1.25 6.12 -1.22
N ILE A 114 -2.00 6.67 -0.26
CA ILE A 114 -1.98 8.11 0.04
C ILE A 114 -0.56 8.56 0.40
N ALA A 115 0.08 7.83 1.31
CA ALA A 115 1.43 8.16 1.77
C ALA A 115 2.47 8.06 0.64
N ALA A 116 2.37 7.04 -0.22
CA ALA A 116 3.24 6.91 -1.39
C ALA A 116 3.08 8.09 -2.34
N CYS A 117 1.84 8.50 -2.68
CA CYS A 117 1.61 9.67 -3.52
C CYS A 117 2.17 10.95 -2.89
N LYS A 118 1.99 11.17 -1.58
CA LYS A 118 2.59 12.32 -0.87
C LYS A 118 4.11 12.34 -0.90
N VAL A 119 4.75 11.18 -0.77
CA VAL A 119 6.22 11.07 -0.83
C VAL A 119 6.76 11.44 -2.21
N TYR A 120 6.11 10.98 -3.28
CA TYR A 120 6.62 11.17 -4.64
C TYR A 120 6.16 12.48 -5.29
N HIS A 121 4.93 12.93 -5.03
CA HIS A 121 4.40 14.19 -5.58
C HIS A 121 4.74 15.42 -4.73
N LYS A 122 5.09 15.23 -3.45
CA LYS A 122 5.47 16.30 -2.52
C LYS A 122 4.42 17.43 -2.47
N ASP A 123 4.84 18.67 -2.72
CA ASP A 123 3.96 19.84 -2.68
C ASP A 123 2.91 19.87 -3.81
N LYS A 124 3.05 18.99 -4.81
CA LYS A 124 2.07 18.83 -5.90
C LYS A 124 1.00 17.78 -5.61
N TYR A 125 1.04 17.14 -4.43
CA TYR A 125 0.06 16.14 -4.06
C TYR A 125 -1.35 16.73 -4.00
N THR A 126 -2.30 15.98 -4.54
CA THR A 126 -3.73 16.21 -4.41
C THR A 126 -4.44 14.93 -3.97
N ASP A 127 -5.62 15.06 -3.36
CA ASP A 127 -6.42 13.91 -2.92
C ASP A 127 -6.96 13.06 -4.10
N LYS A 128 -6.80 13.51 -5.34
CA LYS A 128 -7.11 12.75 -6.56
C LYS A 128 -5.97 11.80 -6.98
N ASP A 129 -4.73 12.07 -6.57
CA ASP A 129 -3.57 11.32 -7.04
C ASP A 129 -3.61 9.82 -6.74
N PRO A 130 -4.08 9.34 -5.55
CA PRO A 130 -4.19 7.91 -5.30
C PRO A 130 -5.16 7.18 -6.23
N LEU A 131 -6.26 7.84 -6.64
CA LEU A 131 -7.21 7.30 -7.63
C LEU A 131 -6.59 7.28 -9.02
N ILE A 132 -6.01 8.39 -9.48
CA ILE A 132 -5.33 8.49 -10.78
C ILE A 132 -4.24 7.42 -10.90
N TYR A 133 -3.43 7.24 -9.86
CA TYR A 133 -2.40 6.21 -9.83
C TYR A 133 -2.98 4.79 -9.93
N TYR A 134 -4.09 4.52 -9.25
CA TYR A 134 -4.78 3.24 -9.30
C TYR A 134 -5.33 2.93 -10.70
N GLU A 135 -5.96 3.91 -11.33
CA GLU A 135 -6.57 3.79 -12.66
C GLU A 135 -5.54 3.76 -13.81
N SER A 136 -4.35 4.33 -13.59
CA SER A 136 -3.25 4.33 -14.58
C SER A 136 -2.60 2.95 -14.78
N ALA A 137 -2.95 1.95 -13.98
CA ALA A 137 -2.40 0.60 -14.09
C ALA A 137 -2.82 -0.04 -15.43
N LYS A 138 -1.83 -0.39 -16.27
CA LYS A 138 -2.07 -1.08 -17.57
C LYS A 138 -2.85 -2.39 -17.41
N THR A 139 -2.61 -3.09 -16.31
CA THR A 139 -3.31 -4.32 -15.95
C THR A 139 -3.92 -4.12 -14.57
N PRO A 140 -5.24 -4.23 -14.43
CA PRO A 140 -5.88 -4.13 -13.12
C PRO A 140 -5.30 -5.17 -12.14
N PRO A 141 -5.05 -4.79 -10.87
CA PRO A 141 -4.58 -5.73 -9.88
C PRO A 141 -5.61 -6.84 -9.65
N PRO A 142 -5.18 -8.12 -9.50
CA PRO A 142 -6.08 -9.24 -9.27
C PRO A 142 -6.61 -9.20 -7.83
N LEU A 143 -7.56 -8.32 -7.59
CA LEU A 143 -8.23 -8.14 -6.30
C LEU A 143 -9.50 -8.99 -6.22
N HIS A 144 -9.76 -9.56 -5.04
CA HIS A 144 -11.07 -10.13 -4.76
C HIS A 144 -12.17 -9.06 -4.94
N PRO A 145 -13.35 -9.37 -5.53
CA PRO A 145 -14.39 -8.36 -5.82
C PRO A 145 -14.78 -7.47 -4.63
N LYS A 146 -14.95 -8.05 -3.43
CA LYS A 146 -15.23 -7.30 -2.21
C LYS A 146 -14.10 -6.35 -1.80
N THR A 147 -12.85 -6.75 -2.02
CA THR A 147 -11.66 -5.93 -1.74
C THR A 147 -11.60 -4.77 -2.72
N LYS A 148 -11.79 -5.05 -4.00
CA LYS A 148 -11.80 -4.07 -5.09
C LYS A 148 -12.86 -3.01 -4.84
N GLN A 149 -14.11 -3.43 -4.63
CA GLN A 149 -15.24 -2.54 -4.39
C GLN A 149 -14.98 -1.55 -3.23
N LEU A 150 -14.47 -2.05 -2.09
CA LEU A 150 -14.20 -1.18 -0.95
C LEU A 150 -13.02 -0.23 -1.24
N LEU A 151 -11.95 -0.71 -1.86
CA LEU A 151 -10.80 0.13 -2.19
C LEU A 151 -11.19 1.25 -3.17
N GLU A 152 -11.87 0.92 -4.26
CA GLU A 152 -12.32 1.89 -5.26
C GLU A 152 -13.28 2.91 -4.64
N PHE A 153 -14.24 2.46 -3.84
CA PHE A 153 -15.14 3.37 -3.09
C PHE A 153 -14.35 4.38 -2.24
N LEU A 154 -13.31 3.92 -1.51
CA LEU A 154 -12.50 4.81 -0.68
C LEU A 154 -11.64 5.77 -1.51
N LEU A 155 -11.11 5.33 -2.65
CA LEU A 155 -10.32 6.17 -3.55
C LEU A 155 -11.19 7.27 -4.18
N HIS A 156 -12.39 6.94 -4.66
CA HIS A 156 -13.35 7.93 -5.18
C HIS A 156 -13.79 8.91 -4.08
N MET A 157 -14.12 8.40 -2.90
CA MET A 157 -14.51 9.25 -1.77
C MET A 157 -13.39 10.24 -1.38
N LEU A 158 -12.13 9.80 -1.41
CA LEU A 158 -10.99 10.66 -1.18
C LEU A 158 -10.89 11.77 -2.24
N ALA A 159 -10.96 11.38 -3.52
CA ALA A 159 -10.85 12.31 -4.64
C ALA A 159 -11.94 13.38 -4.66
N GLU A 160 -13.14 13.04 -4.20
CA GLU A 160 -14.32 13.93 -4.22
C GLU A 160 -14.47 14.75 -2.93
N HIS A 161 -14.13 14.16 -1.77
CA HIS A 161 -14.47 14.72 -0.47
C HIS A 161 -13.28 15.04 0.43
N GLY A 162 -12.07 14.65 0.04
CA GLY A 162 -10.84 14.87 0.77
C GLY A 162 -10.62 13.95 1.98
N GLU A 163 -9.45 14.05 2.58
CA GLU A 163 -9.01 13.17 3.68
C GLU A 163 -9.94 13.24 4.90
N GLU A 164 -10.36 14.41 5.33
CA GLU A 164 -11.10 14.55 6.60
C GLU A 164 -12.43 13.79 6.58
N LYS A 165 -13.23 13.98 5.54
CA LYS A 165 -14.53 13.31 5.41
C LYS A 165 -14.37 11.81 5.21
N THR A 166 -13.39 11.41 4.37
CA THR A 166 -13.09 9.99 4.09
C THR A 166 -12.61 9.26 5.34
N PHE A 167 -11.71 9.85 6.12
CA PHE A 167 -11.19 9.22 7.34
C PHE A 167 -12.26 9.13 8.44
N ARG A 168 -13.12 10.14 8.57
CA ARG A 168 -14.30 10.08 9.45
C ARG A 168 -15.22 8.91 9.07
N TYR A 169 -15.51 8.76 7.77
CA TYR A 169 -16.34 7.66 7.27
C TYR A 169 -15.70 6.29 7.56
N ILE A 170 -14.43 6.13 7.28
CA ILE A 170 -13.68 4.89 7.57
C ILE A 170 -13.82 4.54 9.05
N ARG A 171 -13.54 5.48 9.95
CA ARG A 171 -13.59 5.26 11.39
C ARG A 171 -14.98 4.86 11.86
N VAL A 172 -16.03 5.57 11.41
CA VAL A 172 -17.38 5.42 11.92
C VAL A 172 -18.15 4.29 11.25
N ARG A 173 -17.94 4.05 9.94
CA ARG A 173 -18.75 3.10 9.15
C ARG A 173 -18.02 1.83 8.76
N ILE A 174 -16.73 1.90 8.45
CA ILE A 174 -15.98 0.75 7.96
C ILE A 174 -15.41 -0.07 9.13
N LEU A 175 -14.78 0.60 10.12
CA LEU A 175 -14.02 -0.04 11.19
C LEU A 175 -14.77 -0.15 12.52
N LYS A 176 -15.97 0.44 12.67
CA LYS A 176 -16.74 0.45 13.92
C LYS A 176 -16.87 -0.93 14.60
N ASN A 177 -16.96 -2.00 13.81
CA ASN A 177 -17.08 -3.39 14.30
C ASN A 177 -15.76 -4.19 14.23
N SER A 178 -14.65 -3.57 13.85
CA SER A 178 -13.34 -4.24 13.68
C SER A 178 -12.34 -3.88 14.79
N ILE A 179 -12.75 -3.05 15.75
CA ILE A 179 -11.93 -2.55 16.88
C ILE A 179 -12.25 -3.31 18.18
N ARG A 180 -12.84 -4.50 18.06
CA ARG A 180 -12.97 -5.44 19.20
C ARG A 180 -11.90 -6.50 19.15
#